data_72776b670fef7bd094823c3775be9729
#
_entry.id   72776b670fef7bd094823c3775be9729
#
_cell.length_a   1.000
_cell.length_b   1.000
_cell.length_c   1.000
_cell.angle_alpha   90.00
_cell.angle_beta   90.00
_cell.angle_gamma   90.00
#
_symmetry.space_group_name_H-M   'P 1'
#
loop_
_entity.id
_entity.type
_entity.pdbx_description
1 polymer ?
#
loop_
_entity_poly.entity_id
_entity_poly.type
_entity_poly.pdbx_seq_one_letter_code
_entity_poly.pdbx_strand_id
1 'polypeptide(L)'
;MGLFNLFRRKNMSEEIKEYLAKGAIVLDVRTLEEWNEGHTEGAEHIVLTVIPLEIEKIKSWGKPIIAVCRSGARSGQATQFLANNGIDVINGGPWGNVDQHVSKG
;
A
#
# COMPACT_ATOMS: atom_id res chain seq x y z
N MET A 1 -12.67 15.45 26.93
CA MET A 1 -11.71 16.39 26.37
C MET A 1 -11.57 16.21 24.89
N GLY A 2 -12.20 17.10 24.13
CA GLY A 2 -12.21 17.02 22.69
C GLY A 2 -10.83 17.14 22.05
N LEU A 3 -9.92 17.87 22.70
CA LEU A 3 -8.59 18.11 22.16
C LEU A 3 -7.79 16.82 21.98
N PHE A 4 -7.91 15.88 22.91
CA PHE A 4 -7.20 14.62 22.79
C PHE A 4 -7.68 13.79 21.62
N ASN A 5 -8.98 13.86 21.33
CA ASN A 5 -9.55 13.13 20.20
C ASN A 5 -9.07 13.67 18.87
N LEU A 6 -8.82 14.99 18.78
CA LEU A 6 -8.35 15.62 17.54
C LEU A 6 -6.96 15.13 17.16
N PHE A 7 -6.15 14.75 18.13
CA PHE A 7 -4.76 14.32 17.88
C PHE A 7 -4.57 12.81 17.97
N ARG A 8 -5.65 12.06 18.14
CA ARG A 8 -5.57 10.62 18.19
C ARG A 8 -5.14 10.09 16.82
N ARG A 9 -4.07 9.35 16.81
CA ARG A 9 -3.60 8.72 15.60
C ARG A 9 -4.41 7.45 15.34
N LYS A 10 -4.72 7.23 14.09
CA LYS A 10 -5.29 5.97 13.66
C LYS A 10 -4.21 4.91 13.70
N ASN A 11 -4.58 3.67 14.03
CA ASN A 11 -3.63 2.58 13.93
C ASN A 11 -3.57 2.10 12.47
N MET A 12 -2.60 1.25 12.18
CA MET A 12 -2.36 0.74 10.84
C MET A 12 -3.60 0.06 10.26
N SER A 13 -4.26 -0.76 11.07
CA SER A 13 -5.45 -1.49 10.61
C SER A 13 -6.58 -0.53 10.20
N GLU A 14 -6.79 0.51 10.97
CA GLU A 14 -7.82 1.52 10.67
C GLU A 14 -7.52 2.24 9.36
N GLU A 15 -6.25 2.63 9.15
CA GLU A 15 -5.85 3.31 7.92
C GLU A 15 -6.02 2.40 6.71
N ILE A 16 -5.62 1.14 6.83
CA ILE A 16 -5.78 0.18 5.74
C ILE A 16 -7.24 0.05 5.36
N LYS A 17 -8.12 -0.12 6.35
CA LYS A 17 -9.55 -0.24 6.09
C LYS A 17 -10.12 0.99 5.40
N GLU A 18 -9.69 2.18 5.83
CA GLU A 18 -10.15 3.43 5.21
C GLU A 18 -9.70 3.52 3.76
N TYR A 19 -8.45 3.18 3.49
CA TYR A 19 -7.92 3.22 2.13
C TYR A 19 -8.64 2.22 1.23
N LEU A 20 -8.86 1.01 1.73
CA LEU A 20 -9.61 0.00 0.98
C LEU A 20 -11.04 0.48 0.68
N ALA A 21 -11.68 1.13 1.65
CA ALA A 21 -13.02 1.67 1.46
C ALA A 21 -13.06 2.78 0.39
N LYS A 22 -11.94 3.48 0.20
CA LYS A 22 -11.82 4.51 -0.85
C LYS A 22 -11.45 3.92 -2.20
N GLY A 23 -11.31 2.61 -2.29
CA GLY A 23 -10.95 1.95 -3.54
C GLY A 23 -9.45 1.92 -3.80
N ALA A 24 -8.63 2.00 -2.77
CA ALA A 24 -7.18 1.99 -2.93
C ALA A 24 -6.70 0.73 -3.66
N ILE A 25 -5.65 0.89 -4.43
CA ILE A 25 -4.97 -0.22 -5.08
C ILE A 25 -3.89 -0.73 -4.13
N VAL A 26 -3.87 -2.03 -3.90
CA VAL A 26 -2.80 -2.67 -3.15
C VAL A 26 -1.64 -2.89 -4.11
N LEU A 27 -0.48 -2.32 -3.78
CA LEU A 27 0.71 -2.41 -4.62
C LEU A 27 1.77 -3.23 -3.88
N ASP A 28 2.03 -4.42 -4.37
CA ASP A 28 3.04 -5.31 -3.81
C ASP A 28 4.38 -5.02 -4.48
N VAL A 29 5.38 -4.64 -3.69
CA VAL A 29 6.68 -4.22 -4.23
C VAL A 29 7.77 -5.28 -4.03
N ARG A 30 7.36 -6.51 -3.69
CA ARG A 30 8.28 -7.62 -3.48
C ARG A 30 8.83 -8.14 -4.80
N THR A 31 9.79 -9.06 -4.70
CA THR A 31 10.32 -9.73 -5.88
C THR A 31 9.25 -10.61 -6.52
N LEU A 32 9.48 -10.99 -7.77
CA LEU A 32 8.57 -11.90 -8.48
C LEU A 32 8.48 -13.25 -7.78
N GLU A 33 9.59 -13.75 -7.25
CA GLU A 33 9.59 -15.02 -6.53
C GLU A 33 8.67 -14.97 -5.31
N GLU A 34 8.78 -13.90 -4.53
CA GLU A 34 7.92 -13.73 -3.36
C GLU A 34 6.46 -13.62 -3.75
N TRP A 35 6.18 -12.87 -4.80
CA TRP A 35 4.83 -12.72 -5.33
C TRP A 35 4.23 -14.06 -5.73
N ASN A 36 5.02 -14.90 -6.38
CA ASN A 36 4.56 -16.20 -6.85
C ASN A 36 4.31 -17.18 -5.70
N GLU A 37 4.93 -16.96 -4.54
CA GLU A 37 4.69 -17.80 -3.36
C GLU A 37 3.35 -17.51 -2.69
N GLY A 38 2.78 -16.36 -2.96
CA GLY A 38 1.49 -15.94 -2.43
C GLY A 38 1.41 -14.42 -2.40
N HIS A 39 0.23 -13.88 -2.67
CA HIS A 39 0.01 -12.44 -2.66
C HIS A 39 -1.48 -12.15 -2.48
N THR A 40 -1.78 -10.89 -2.21
CA THR A 40 -3.17 -10.47 -2.04
C THR A 40 -3.91 -10.52 -3.37
N GLU A 41 -5.07 -11.15 -3.38
CA GLU A 41 -5.91 -11.22 -4.57
C GLU A 41 -6.30 -9.82 -5.03
N GLY A 42 -6.15 -9.56 -6.32
CA GLY A 42 -6.46 -8.25 -6.89
C GLY A 42 -5.37 -7.20 -6.75
N ALA A 43 -4.25 -7.52 -6.08
CA ALA A 43 -3.15 -6.58 -5.96
C ALA A 43 -2.41 -6.41 -7.28
N GLU A 44 -1.80 -5.23 -7.45
CA GLU A 44 -0.88 -4.98 -8.55
C GLU A 44 0.54 -5.32 -8.07
N HIS A 45 1.38 -5.74 -8.98
CA HIS A 45 2.76 -6.10 -8.65
C HIS A 45 3.75 -5.25 -9.46
N ILE A 46 4.56 -4.47 -8.76
CA ILE A 46 5.68 -3.74 -9.37
C ILE A 46 6.84 -3.84 -8.40
N VAL A 47 7.90 -4.51 -8.80
CA VAL A 47 9.09 -4.65 -7.95
C VAL A 47 9.64 -3.27 -7.60
N LEU A 48 10.08 -3.10 -6.36
CA LEU A 48 10.52 -1.80 -5.83
C LEU A 48 11.44 -1.04 -6.78
N THR A 49 12.45 -1.72 -7.33
CA THR A 49 13.45 -1.07 -8.19
C THR A 49 12.87 -0.59 -9.52
N VAL A 50 11.69 -1.07 -9.90
CA VAL A 50 11.03 -0.72 -11.16
C VAL A 50 10.05 0.44 -10.98
N ILE A 51 9.65 0.73 -9.75
CA ILE A 51 8.64 1.77 -9.49
C ILE A 51 8.95 3.11 -10.14
N PRO A 52 10.19 3.63 -10.09
CA PRO A 52 10.47 4.92 -10.75
C PRO A 52 10.19 4.92 -12.24
N LEU A 53 10.36 3.78 -12.89
CA LEU A 53 10.09 3.65 -14.34
C LEU A 53 8.59 3.57 -14.64
N GLU A 54 7.79 3.22 -13.64
CA GLU A 54 6.35 3.02 -13.80
C GLU A 54 5.52 4.16 -13.17
N ILE A 55 6.17 5.27 -12.80
CA ILE A 55 5.48 6.31 -12.05
C ILE A 55 4.28 6.91 -12.80
N GLU A 56 4.39 7.10 -14.12
CA GLU A 56 3.29 7.64 -14.90
C GLU A 56 2.11 6.66 -14.98
N LYS A 57 2.42 5.37 -15.08
CA LYS A 57 1.40 4.34 -15.06
C LYS A 57 0.65 4.35 -13.73
N ILE A 58 1.42 4.41 -12.63
CA ILE A 58 0.82 4.42 -11.29
C ILE A 58 -0.06 5.66 -11.09
N LYS A 59 0.40 6.83 -11.54
CA LYS A 59 -0.41 8.04 -11.51
C LYS A 59 -1.69 7.90 -12.30
N SER A 60 -1.61 7.21 -13.44
CA SER A 60 -2.78 7.05 -14.32
C SER A 60 -3.91 6.24 -13.68
N TRP A 61 -3.61 5.45 -12.66
CA TRP A 61 -4.66 4.72 -11.95
C TRP A 61 -5.63 5.65 -11.24
N GLY A 62 -5.17 6.83 -10.84
CA GLY A 62 -6.04 7.84 -10.20
C GLY A 62 -6.65 7.40 -8.88
N LYS A 63 -5.97 6.54 -8.15
CA LYS A 63 -6.49 5.96 -6.91
C LYS A 63 -5.43 6.02 -5.81
N PRO A 64 -5.87 6.04 -4.54
CA PRO A 64 -4.91 5.88 -3.44
C PRO A 64 -4.22 4.52 -3.51
N ILE A 65 -3.06 4.43 -2.92
CA ILE A 65 -2.22 3.22 -2.96
C ILE A 65 -1.94 2.74 -1.54
N ILE A 66 -1.98 1.44 -1.34
CA ILE A 66 -1.45 0.80 -0.14
C ILE A 66 -0.27 -0.04 -0.59
N ALA A 67 0.95 0.41 -0.28
CA ALA A 67 2.14 -0.33 -0.63
C ALA A 67 2.43 -1.41 0.41
N VAL A 68 2.76 -2.61 -0.03
CA VAL A 68 3.05 -3.73 0.86
C VAL A 68 4.31 -4.45 0.42
N CYS A 69 4.97 -5.11 1.38
CA CYS A 69 6.07 -6.00 1.10
C CYS A 69 6.10 -7.11 2.16
N ARG A 70 7.26 -7.69 2.43
CA ARG A 70 7.36 -8.76 3.42
C ARG A 70 7.39 -8.22 4.85
N SER A 71 8.18 -7.18 5.10
CA SER A 71 8.41 -6.64 6.45
C SER A 71 7.97 -5.20 6.63
N GLY A 72 7.74 -4.47 5.55
CA GLY A 72 7.41 -3.06 5.58
C GLY A 72 8.55 -2.13 5.20
N ALA A 73 9.79 -2.64 5.09
CA ALA A 73 10.93 -1.80 4.78
C ALA A 73 10.92 -1.33 3.32
N ARG A 74 10.76 -2.27 2.39
CA ARG A 74 10.71 -1.94 0.96
C ARG A 74 9.47 -1.13 0.63
N SER A 75 8.33 -1.50 1.21
CA SER A 75 7.11 -0.74 1.00
C SER A 75 7.18 0.66 1.60
N GLY A 76 7.97 0.83 2.67
CA GLY A 76 8.25 2.16 3.22
C GLY A 76 9.02 3.03 2.24
N GLN A 77 10.01 2.46 1.55
CA GLN A 77 10.75 3.19 0.52
C GLN A 77 9.84 3.56 -0.65
N ALA A 78 9.01 2.61 -1.09
CA ALA A 78 8.05 2.87 -2.15
C ALA A 78 7.08 3.98 -1.77
N THR A 79 6.56 3.93 -0.54
CA THR A 79 5.64 4.92 -0.02
C THR A 79 6.25 6.31 -0.07
N GLN A 80 7.50 6.45 0.39
CA GLN A 80 8.17 7.74 0.37
C GLN A 80 8.34 8.28 -1.05
N PHE A 81 8.77 7.41 -1.96
CA PHE A 81 8.95 7.81 -3.36
C PHE A 81 7.63 8.25 -4.00
N LEU A 82 6.59 7.44 -3.81
CA LEU A 82 5.28 7.73 -4.40
C LEU A 82 4.66 9.00 -3.81
N ALA A 83 4.77 9.18 -2.49
CA ALA A 83 4.27 10.39 -1.85
C ALA A 83 4.99 11.64 -2.36
N ASN A 84 6.30 11.55 -2.56
CA ASN A 84 7.09 12.66 -3.12
C ASN A 84 6.68 12.99 -4.55
N ASN A 85 6.01 12.07 -5.22
CA ASN A 85 5.49 12.27 -6.58
C ASN A 85 4.01 12.62 -6.60
N GLY A 86 3.46 13.01 -5.44
CA GLY A 86 2.09 13.50 -5.34
C GLY A 86 1.01 12.43 -5.29
N ILE A 87 1.39 11.20 -5.04
CA ILE A 87 0.43 10.10 -4.95
C ILE A 87 0.00 9.93 -3.49
N ASP A 88 -1.32 9.73 -3.29
CA ASP A 88 -1.87 9.44 -1.97
C ASP A 88 -1.57 7.97 -1.65
N VAL A 89 -0.66 7.74 -0.72
CA VAL A 89 -0.15 6.40 -0.46
C VAL A 89 0.12 6.20 1.02
N ILE A 90 -0.11 4.99 1.50
CA ILE A 90 0.32 4.58 2.84
C ILE A 90 1.16 3.31 2.74
N ASN A 91 2.00 3.11 3.74
CA ASN A 91 2.77 1.88 3.88
C ASN A 91 1.91 0.86 4.65
N GLY A 92 1.45 -0.17 3.95
CA GLY A 92 0.66 -1.23 4.58
C GLY A 92 1.49 -2.22 5.38
N GLY A 93 2.81 -2.17 5.23
CA GLY A 93 3.71 -3.08 5.93
C GLY A 93 3.75 -4.47 5.31
N PRO A 94 3.87 -5.51 6.13
CA PRO A 94 3.77 -6.89 5.65
C PRO A 94 2.45 -7.09 4.92
N TRP A 95 2.49 -7.75 3.77
CA TRP A 95 1.29 -7.88 2.94
C TRP A 95 0.12 -8.56 3.65
N GLY A 96 0.39 -9.41 4.64
CA GLY A 96 -0.66 -10.03 5.44
C GLY A 96 -1.54 -9.03 6.18
N ASN A 97 -0.98 -7.84 6.50
CA ASN A 97 -1.76 -6.79 7.18
C ASN A 97 -2.93 -6.32 6.32
N VAL A 98 -2.74 -6.30 5.02
CA VAL A 98 -3.78 -5.87 4.07
C VAL A 98 -4.62 -7.06 3.64
N ASP A 99 -3.96 -8.21 3.40
CA ASP A 99 -4.62 -9.40 2.89
C ASP A 99 -5.79 -9.84 3.76
N GLN A 100 -5.65 -9.70 5.09
CA GLN A 100 -6.72 -10.10 6.01
C GLN A 100 -7.99 -9.26 5.86
N HIS A 101 -7.90 -8.09 5.25
CA HIS A 101 -9.03 -7.19 5.06
C HIS A 101 -9.58 -7.21 3.64
N VAL A 102 -8.99 -7.99 2.74
CA VAL A 102 -9.43 -8.04 1.35
C VAL A 102 -10.35 -9.24 1.16
N SER A 103 -11.49 -8.98 0.52
CA SER A 103 -12.43 -10.07 0.19
C SER A 103 -11.81 -11.03 -0.79
N LYS A 104 -11.95 -12.31 -0.51
CA LYS A 104 -11.44 -13.37 -1.37
C LYS A 104 -12.64 -14.05 -2.02
N GLY A 105 -12.66 -14.03 -3.31
CA GLY A 105 -13.79 -14.66 -3.94
C GLY A 105 -14.00 -14.37 -5.27
#